data_c07173375e6efb2486cb9aa04f49851b
#
_entry.id   c07173375e6efb2486cb9aa04f49851b
#
_cell.length_a   1.000
_cell.length_b   1.000
_cell.length_c   1.000
_cell.angle_alpha   90.00
_cell.angle_beta   90.00
_cell.angle_gamma   90.00
#
_symmetry.space_group_name_H-M   'P 1'
#
loop_
_entity.id
_entity.type
_entity.pdbx_description
1 polymer ?
#
loop_
_entity_poly.entity_id
_entity_poly.type
_entity_poly.pdbx_seq_one_letter_code
_entity_poly.pdbx_strand_id
1 'polypeptide(L)'
;MSEWVLLLGGSTGHGAATAKRLASDGYGIIAFHFDRGDAKKVAEETISEVSELTNDRCHYFNTNATSEEAMDKYIPQIKEITKGEPLKLLLHSIAFGTTTNFFGEKPVTQRQMDMTVHVMGNSILYWTQKLFDLNLLTSGSRVLGLTSEGNYLAMEGYGPVSVAKVAMEAIIRQIGWELGEFGITANAVQ
;
A
#
# COMPACT_ATOMS: atom_id res chain seq x y z
N MET A 1 3.32 1.14 24.66
CA MET A 1 2.17 1.17 23.73
C MET A 1 2.56 0.40 22.50
N SER A 2 1.74 -0.50 22.04
CA SER A 2 2.05 -1.31 20.85
C SER A 2 1.67 -0.53 19.60
N GLU A 3 2.61 0.11 18.96
CA GLU A 3 2.38 0.84 17.71
C GLU A 3 2.10 -0.16 16.56
N TRP A 4 1.17 0.20 15.68
CA TRP A 4 0.77 -0.59 14.53
C TRP A 4 1.13 0.09 13.21
N VAL A 5 1.42 -0.72 12.21
CA VAL A 5 1.64 -0.28 10.83
C VAL A 5 0.73 -1.02 9.87
N LEU A 6 0.30 -0.34 8.82
CA LEU A 6 -0.54 -0.89 7.76
C LEU A 6 0.21 -0.92 6.44
N LEU A 7 0.29 -2.10 5.81
CA LEU A 7 0.95 -2.31 4.54
C LEU A 7 -0.05 -2.79 3.48
N LEU A 8 -0.20 -2.03 2.42
CA LEU A 8 -0.94 -2.43 1.22
C LEU A 8 0.06 -3.08 0.25
N GLY A 9 0.04 -4.42 0.16
CA GLY A 9 1.03 -5.21 -0.56
C GLY A 9 2.16 -5.70 0.36
N GLY A 10 1.85 -6.47 1.43
CA GLY A 10 2.78 -6.86 2.49
C GLY A 10 3.31 -8.30 2.41
N SER A 11 2.97 -9.09 1.39
CA SER A 11 3.29 -10.52 1.34
C SER A 11 4.56 -10.88 0.57
N THR A 12 4.99 -10.02 -0.36
CA THR A 12 6.14 -10.29 -1.24
C THR A 12 6.97 -9.03 -1.46
N GLY A 13 8.18 -9.17 -2.03
CA GLY A 13 9.05 -8.07 -2.46
C GLY A 13 9.34 -7.05 -1.36
N HIS A 14 9.31 -5.77 -1.72
CA HIS A 14 9.59 -4.67 -0.80
C HIS A 14 8.62 -4.59 0.38
N GLY A 15 7.34 -4.91 0.15
CA GLY A 15 6.34 -4.92 1.22
C GLY A 15 6.62 -5.97 2.27
N ALA A 16 6.98 -7.20 1.87
CA ALA A 16 7.39 -8.27 2.78
C ALA A 16 8.66 -7.91 3.55
N ALA A 17 9.68 -7.39 2.87
CA ALA A 17 10.92 -6.95 3.51
C ALA A 17 10.66 -5.86 4.56
N THR A 18 9.79 -4.90 4.23
CA THR A 18 9.38 -3.85 5.16
C THR A 18 8.60 -4.40 6.34
N ALA A 19 7.66 -5.34 6.10
CA ALA A 19 6.90 -5.98 7.16
C ALA A 19 7.82 -6.70 8.17
N LYS A 20 8.77 -7.50 7.68
CA LYS A 20 9.76 -8.21 8.51
C LYS A 20 10.62 -7.24 9.32
N ARG A 21 11.10 -6.17 8.67
CA ARG A 21 11.92 -5.16 9.36
C ARG A 21 11.14 -4.46 10.47
N LEU A 22 9.95 -3.96 10.19
CA LEU A 22 9.12 -3.28 11.18
C LEU A 22 8.65 -4.22 12.30
N ALA A 23 8.38 -5.49 11.99
CA ALA A 23 8.13 -6.52 12.99
C ALA A 23 9.31 -6.69 13.96
N SER A 24 10.54 -6.76 13.42
CA SER A 24 11.77 -6.82 14.24
C SER A 24 12.00 -5.56 15.09
N ASP A 25 11.52 -4.41 14.64
CA ASP A 25 11.58 -3.15 15.40
C ASP A 25 10.44 -3.03 16.44
N GLY A 26 9.59 -4.07 16.57
CA GLY A 26 8.57 -4.17 17.61
C GLY A 26 7.18 -3.65 17.23
N TYR A 27 6.96 -3.29 15.95
CA TYR A 27 5.63 -2.89 15.48
C TYR A 27 4.70 -4.08 15.29
N GLY A 28 3.41 -3.91 15.57
CA GLY A 28 2.36 -4.80 15.09
C GLY A 28 2.11 -4.59 13.61
N ILE A 29 1.88 -5.66 12.87
CA ILE A 29 1.74 -5.62 11.42
C ILE A 29 0.30 -5.90 11.00
N ILE A 30 -0.29 -4.99 10.25
CA ILE A 30 -1.52 -5.22 9.50
C ILE A 30 -1.17 -5.13 8.03
N ALA A 31 -1.46 -6.18 7.25
CA ALA A 31 -1.08 -6.20 5.85
C ALA A 31 -2.18 -6.76 4.94
N PHE A 32 -2.27 -6.17 3.76
CA PHE A 32 -3.12 -6.66 2.68
C PHE A 32 -2.26 -7.28 1.59
N HIS A 33 -2.75 -8.35 1.00
CA HIS A 33 -2.15 -8.99 -0.16
C HIS A 33 -3.23 -9.62 -1.04
N PHE A 34 -2.88 -9.98 -2.28
CA PHE A 34 -3.82 -10.59 -3.21
C PHE A 34 -3.14 -11.71 -3.99
N ASP A 35 -2.67 -12.72 -3.25
CA ASP A 35 -1.92 -13.82 -3.81
C ASP A 35 -2.81 -15.02 -4.16
N ARG A 36 -2.52 -15.63 -5.31
CA ARG A 36 -3.22 -16.79 -5.86
C ARG A 36 -2.22 -17.86 -6.30
N GLY A 37 -2.66 -19.11 -6.35
CA GLY A 37 -1.81 -20.23 -6.79
C GLY A 37 -0.52 -20.33 -5.99
N ASP A 38 0.60 -20.49 -6.67
CA ASP A 38 1.92 -20.67 -6.02
C ASP A 38 2.41 -19.46 -5.23
N ALA A 39 1.96 -18.24 -5.57
CA ALA A 39 2.28 -17.05 -4.80
C ALA A 39 1.78 -17.12 -3.35
N LYS A 40 0.73 -17.90 -3.08
CA LYS A 40 0.26 -18.13 -1.71
C LYS A 40 1.30 -18.75 -0.79
N LYS A 41 2.12 -19.65 -1.29
CA LYS A 41 3.17 -20.31 -0.49
C LYS A 41 4.19 -19.29 0.00
N VAL A 42 4.62 -18.39 -0.90
CA VAL A 42 5.56 -17.31 -0.54
C VAL A 42 4.93 -16.35 0.47
N ALA A 43 3.64 -16.05 0.31
CA ALA A 43 2.91 -15.24 1.27
C ALA A 43 2.82 -15.92 2.65
N GLU A 44 2.52 -17.22 2.70
CA GLU A 44 2.44 -18.00 3.94
C GLU A 44 3.78 -18.06 4.68
N GLU A 45 4.91 -18.20 3.96
CA GLU A 45 6.26 -18.14 4.54
C GLU A 45 6.51 -16.76 5.17
N THR A 46 6.20 -15.68 4.45
CA THR A 46 6.33 -14.31 4.97
C THR A 46 5.45 -14.08 6.21
N ILE A 47 4.21 -14.55 6.18
CA ILE A 47 3.27 -14.41 7.30
C ILE A 47 3.77 -15.16 8.54
N SER A 48 4.26 -16.38 8.36
CA SER A 48 4.84 -17.18 9.46
C SER A 48 6.01 -16.47 10.13
N GLU A 49 6.95 -15.97 9.32
CA GLU A 49 8.12 -15.26 9.83
C GLU A 49 7.74 -13.95 10.56
N VAL A 50 6.79 -13.17 10.01
CA VAL A 50 6.30 -11.95 10.66
C VAL A 50 5.53 -12.28 11.94
N SER A 51 4.77 -13.38 11.97
CA SER A 51 4.08 -13.84 13.18
C SER A 51 5.05 -14.14 14.31
N GLU A 52 6.11 -14.88 14.02
CA GLU A 52 7.17 -15.16 15.00
C GLU A 52 7.85 -13.87 15.51
N LEU A 53 8.21 -12.95 14.62
CA LEU A 53 8.86 -11.69 14.97
C LEU A 53 7.98 -10.77 15.82
N THR A 54 6.67 -10.82 15.64
CA THR A 54 5.72 -9.96 16.35
C THR A 54 5.10 -10.62 17.59
N ASN A 55 5.41 -11.88 17.89
CA ASN A 55 4.70 -12.70 18.87
C ASN A 55 3.18 -12.69 18.58
N ASP A 56 2.80 -13.11 17.40
CA ASP A 56 1.43 -13.19 16.86
C ASP A 56 0.70 -11.84 16.74
N ARG A 57 1.40 -10.72 16.84
CA ARG A 57 0.80 -9.40 16.60
C ARG A 57 0.85 -9.03 15.12
N CYS A 58 0.30 -9.91 14.28
CA CYS A 58 0.15 -9.63 12.86
C CYS A 58 -1.21 -10.08 12.33
N HIS A 59 -1.74 -9.31 11.38
CA HIS A 59 -3.00 -9.61 10.70
C HIS A 59 -2.82 -9.44 9.19
N TYR A 60 -3.01 -10.52 8.44
CA TYR A 60 -2.88 -10.52 6.99
C TYR A 60 -4.22 -10.81 6.33
N PHE A 61 -4.61 -9.99 5.38
CA PHE A 61 -5.87 -10.10 4.64
C PHE A 61 -5.59 -10.39 3.16
N ASN A 62 -5.94 -11.60 2.70
CA ASN A 62 -5.82 -11.95 1.28
C ASN A 62 -7.06 -11.47 0.52
N THR A 63 -7.02 -10.23 0.07
CA THR A 63 -8.10 -9.56 -0.66
C THR A 63 -7.57 -8.44 -1.55
N ASN A 64 -8.37 -8.03 -2.53
CA ASN A 64 -8.05 -6.85 -3.33
C ASN A 64 -8.20 -5.57 -2.50
N ALA A 65 -7.10 -5.06 -1.96
CA ALA A 65 -7.07 -3.85 -1.15
C ALA A 65 -7.51 -2.57 -1.89
N THR A 66 -7.63 -2.60 -3.22
CA THR A 66 -7.98 -1.40 -4.01
C THR A 66 -9.48 -1.27 -4.28
N SER A 67 -10.29 -2.24 -3.86
CA SER A 67 -11.74 -2.16 -3.98
C SER A 67 -12.37 -1.40 -2.81
N GLU A 68 -13.38 -0.61 -3.09
CA GLU A 68 -14.14 0.11 -2.07
C GLU A 68 -14.77 -0.85 -1.05
N GLU A 69 -15.31 -1.96 -1.53
CA GLU A 69 -15.88 -3.02 -0.68
C GLU A 69 -14.87 -3.56 0.35
N ALA A 70 -13.61 -3.78 -0.07
CA ALA A 70 -12.57 -4.24 0.84
C ALA A 70 -12.24 -3.16 1.88
N MET A 71 -12.13 -1.90 1.48
CA MET A 71 -11.90 -0.80 2.41
C MET A 71 -13.03 -0.69 3.44
N ASP A 72 -14.28 -0.71 3.01
CA ASP A 72 -15.44 -0.60 3.88
C ASP A 72 -15.55 -1.78 4.87
N LYS A 73 -15.16 -2.98 4.43
CA LYS A 73 -15.17 -4.18 5.26
C LYS A 73 -14.04 -4.20 6.28
N TYR A 74 -12.83 -3.82 5.88
CA TYR A 74 -11.64 -4.09 6.70
C TYR A 74 -11.17 -2.89 7.52
N ILE A 75 -11.47 -1.66 7.14
CA ILE A 75 -11.06 -0.49 7.94
C ILE A 75 -11.69 -0.49 9.35
N PRO A 76 -12.98 -0.85 9.54
CA PRO A 76 -13.52 -1.05 10.89
C PRO A 76 -12.77 -2.14 11.69
N GLN A 77 -12.39 -3.24 11.04
CA GLN A 77 -11.60 -4.30 11.69
C GLN A 77 -10.19 -3.82 12.09
N ILE A 78 -9.55 -2.99 11.26
CA ILE A 78 -8.28 -2.36 11.62
C ILE A 78 -8.45 -1.54 12.91
N LYS A 79 -9.54 -0.77 13.02
CA LYS A 79 -9.84 0.00 14.25
C LYS A 79 -10.03 -0.90 15.47
N GLU A 80 -10.66 -2.05 15.31
CA GLU A 80 -10.81 -3.05 16.39
C GLU A 80 -9.46 -3.66 16.78
N ILE A 81 -8.65 -4.10 15.80
CA ILE A 81 -7.31 -4.67 16.01
C ILE A 81 -6.40 -3.70 16.77
N THR A 82 -6.41 -2.44 16.35
CA THR A 82 -5.59 -1.39 16.98
C THR A 82 -6.21 -0.85 18.28
N LYS A 83 -7.43 -1.26 18.62
CA LYS A 83 -8.22 -0.72 19.74
C LYS A 83 -8.42 0.79 19.64
N GLY A 84 -8.51 1.29 18.40
CA GLY A 84 -8.63 2.72 18.10
C GLY A 84 -7.32 3.50 18.19
N GLU A 85 -6.19 2.86 18.50
CA GLU A 85 -4.88 3.51 18.49
C GLU A 85 -4.48 3.87 17.04
N PRO A 86 -3.89 5.05 16.81
CA PRO A 86 -3.48 5.46 15.49
C PRO A 86 -2.37 4.57 14.92
N LEU A 87 -2.40 4.41 13.59
CA LEU A 87 -1.35 3.76 12.83
C LEU A 87 -0.10 4.67 12.76
N LYS A 88 1.07 4.09 12.98
CA LYS A 88 2.34 4.80 12.78
C LYS A 88 2.70 5.01 11.33
N LEU A 89 2.29 4.05 10.49
CA LEU A 89 2.62 4.04 9.06
C LEU A 89 1.46 3.44 8.27
N LEU A 90 1.12 4.11 7.15
CA LEU A 90 0.46 3.54 5.99
C LEU A 90 1.50 3.42 4.88
N LEU A 91 1.85 2.20 4.46
CA LEU A 91 2.71 1.95 3.31
C LEU A 91 1.90 1.41 2.13
N HIS A 92 1.99 2.08 0.99
CA HIS A 92 1.49 1.60 -0.29
C HIS A 92 2.62 0.96 -1.09
N SER A 93 2.62 -0.37 -1.15
CA SER A 93 3.59 -1.22 -1.86
C SER A 93 2.91 -2.09 -2.92
N ILE A 94 1.77 -1.65 -3.47
CA ILE A 94 1.08 -2.40 -4.51
C ILE A 94 1.78 -2.18 -5.85
N ALA A 95 2.15 -3.30 -6.50
CA ALA A 95 2.78 -3.34 -7.81
C ALA A 95 1.98 -4.29 -8.74
N PHE A 96 0.73 -3.93 -9.01
CA PHE A 96 -0.15 -4.68 -9.91
C PHE A 96 -0.74 -3.76 -10.95
N GLY A 97 -0.27 -3.88 -12.19
CA GLY A 97 -0.70 -3.06 -13.31
C GLY A 97 -0.33 -3.71 -14.64
N THR A 98 -0.79 -3.09 -15.72
CA THR A 98 -0.49 -3.53 -17.07
C THR A 98 0.88 -3.02 -17.51
N THR A 99 1.70 -3.92 -18.06
CA THR A 99 2.97 -3.62 -18.71
C THR A 99 2.84 -3.93 -20.20
N THR A 100 2.49 -2.92 -20.98
CA THR A 100 2.39 -3.00 -22.45
C THR A 100 2.60 -1.61 -23.07
N ASN A 101 2.94 -1.59 -24.36
CA ASN A 101 3.20 -0.35 -25.07
C ASN A 101 1.92 0.47 -25.29
N PHE A 102 2.05 1.78 -25.45
CA PHE A 102 0.94 2.66 -25.83
C PHE A 102 0.52 2.46 -27.28
N PHE A 103 1.46 2.07 -28.14
CA PHE A 103 1.25 1.91 -29.57
C PHE A 103 1.80 0.55 -30.03
N GLY A 104 1.36 0.06 -31.19
CA GLY A 104 1.80 -1.18 -31.80
C GLY A 104 0.65 -2.17 -32.03
N GLU A 105 0.95 -3.45 -32.17
CA GLU A 105 -0.05 -4.50 -32.47
C GLU A 105 -1.05 -4.73 -31.34
N LYS A 106 -0.59 -4.63 -30.09
CA LYS A 106 -1.41 -4.84 -28.89
C LYS A 106 -1.21 -3.67 -27.91
N PRO A 107 -1.74 -2.50 -28.23
CA PRO A 107 -1.58 -1.32 -27.38
C PRO A 107 -2.38 -1.46 -26.09
N VAL A 108 -2.01 -0.68 -25.09
CA VAL A 108 -2.79 -0.57 -23.85
C VAL A 108 -4.21 -0.11 -24.17
N THR A 109 -5.20 -0.79 -23.59
CA THR A 109 -6.61 -0.39 -23.67
C THR A 109 -6.94 0.62 -22.57
N GLN A 110 -8.00 1.42 -22.79
CA GLN A 110 -8.49 2.33 -21.75
C GLN A 110 -8.73 1.60 -20.41
N ARG A 111 -9.42 0.46 -20.44
CA ARG A 111 -9.69 -0.33 -19.22
C ARG A 111 -8.43 -0.75 -18.48
N GLN A 112 -7.38 -1.15 -19.20
CA GLN A 112 -6.09 -1.50 -18.60
C GLN A 112 -5.40 -0.28 -17.98
N MET A 113 -5.47 0.86 -18.68
CA MET A 113 -4.93 2.12 -18.18
C MET A 113 -5.64 2.57 -16.90
N ASP A 114 -6.98 2.63 -16.94
CA ASP A 114 -7.81 3.03 -15.80
C ASP A 114 -7.57 2.12 -14.59
N MET A 115 -7.52 0.81 -14.80
CA MET A 115 -7.22 -0.16 -13.75
C MET A 115 -5.82 0.06 -13.16
N THR A 116 -4.80 0.26 -13.99
CA THR A 116 -3.42 0.43 -13.52
C THR A 116 -3.27 1.71 -12.69
N VAL A 117 -3.84 2.81 -13.17
CA VAL A 117 -3.83 4.10 -12.45
C VAL A 117 -4.63 4.01 -11.15
N HIS A 118 -5.79 3.36 -11.16
CA HIS A 118 -6.57 3.14 -9.94
C HIS A 118 -5.80 2.34 -8.90
N VAL A 119 -5.24 1.20 -9.28
CA VAL A 119 -4.58 0.26 -8.37
C VAL A 119 -3.27 0.81 -7.82
N MET A 120 -2.40 1.34 -8.68
CA MET A 120 -1.04 1.74 -8.31
C MET A 120 -0.89 3.23 -8.01
N GLY A 121 -1.88 4.05 -8.43
CA GLY A 121 -1.89 5.49 -8.24
C GLY A 121 -2.92 5.93 -7.20
N ASN A 122 -4.20 5.81 -7.52
CA ASN A 122 -5.26 6.45 -6.76
C ASN A 122 -5.58 5.79 -5.41
N SER A 123 -5.37 4.49 -5.29
CA SER A 123 -5.83 3.74 -4.11
C SER A 123 -5.22 4.23 -2.79
N ILE A 124 -4.00 4.77 -2.79
CA ILE A 124 -3.39 5.36 -1.59
C ILE A 124 -4.22 6.55 -1.05
N LEU A 125 -4.81 7.36 -1.93
CA LEU A 125 -5.67 8.47 -1.52
C LEU A 125 -6.89 7.97 -0.75
N TYR A 126 -7.60 6.99 -1.30
CA TYR A 126 -8.83 6.47 -0.70
C TYR A 126 -8.60 5.82 0.65
N TRP A 127 -7.51 5.06 0.80
CA TRP A 127 -7.08 4.53 2.09
C TRP A 127 -6.76 5.65 3.09
N THR A 128 -6.01 6.67 2.65
CA THR A 128 -5.64 7.80 3.51
C THR A 128 -6.86 8.56 4.00
N GLN A 129 -7.83 8.85 3.11
CA GLN A 129 -9.07 9.52 3.46
C GLN A 129 -9.86 8.75 4.53
N LYS A 130 -10.17 7.47 4.26
CA LYS A 130 -10.96 6.64 5.17
C LYS A 130 -10.28 6.42 6.53
N LEU A 131 -8.95 6.27 6.56
CA LEU A 131 -8.20 6.13 7.81
C LEU A 131 -8.15 7.45 8.59
N PHE A 132 -8.00 8.58 7.91
CA PHE A 132 -8.02 9.90 8.53
C PHE A 132 -9.39 10.20 9.15
N ASP A 133 -10.47 9.98 8.42
CA ASP A 133 -11.85 10.19 8.89
C ASP A 133 -12.19 9.40 10.17
N LEU A 134 -11.55 8.25 10.36
CA LEU A 134 -11.72 7.41 11.56
C LEU A 134 -10.71 7.68 12.69
N ASN A 135 -9.87 8.72 12.53
CA ASN A 135 -8.79 9.06 13.45
C ASN A 135 -7.75 7.94 13.62
N LEU A 136 -7.55 7.12 12.58
CA LEU A 136 -6.49 6.11 12.52
C LEU A 136 -5.18 6.65 11.92
N LEU A 137 -5.18 7.85 11.35
CA LEU A 137 -4.02 8.66 11.03
C LEU A 137 -4.10 9.96 11.81
N THR A 138 -3.08 10.24 12.63
CA THR A 138 -3.03 11.41 13.50
C THR A 138 -1.60 11.98 13.54
N SER A 139 -1.37 12.98 14.37
CA SER A 139 -0.04 13.56 14.55
C SER A 139 1.02 12.47 14.82
N GLY A 140 2.09 12.49 14.03
CA GLY A 140 3.14 11.49 14.07
C GLY A 140 2.93 10.27 13.16
N SER A 141 1.75 10.12 12.52
CA SER A 141 1.54 9.12 11.47
C SER A 141 2.27 9.48 10.17
N ARG A 142 2.63 8.47 9.39
CA ARG A 142 3.30 8.62 8.10
C ARG A 142 2.57 7.88 7.01
N VAL A 143 2.47 8.51 5.83
CA VAL A 143 1.96 7.90 4.60
C VAL A 143 3.13 7.76 3.63
N LEU A 144 3.43 6.54 3.20
CA LEU A 144 4.52 6.26 2.27
C LEU A 144 4.00 5.50 1.06
N GLY A 145 4.43 5.89 -0.15
CA GLY A 145 4.18 5.15 -1.38
C GLY A 145 5.48 4.79 -2.07
N LEU A 146 5.61 3.52 -2.50
CA LEU A 146 6.77 3.09 -3.27
C LEU A 146 6.59 3.49 -4.74
N THR A 147 7.45 4.35 -5.21
CA THR A 147 7.49 4.84 -6.59
C THR A 147 8.52 4.11 -7.45
N SER A 148 8.88 4.64 -8.61
CA SER A 148 9.76 4.00 -9.59
C SER A 148 10.48 5.04 -10.43
N GLU A 149 11.68 4.73 -10.88
CA GLU A 149 12.43 5.55 -11.84
C GLU A 149 11.74 5.71 -13.20
N GLY A 150 10.82 4.80 -13.55
CA GLY A 150 9.99 4.90 -14.76
C GLY A 150 9.11 6.15 -14.82
N ASN A 151 9.07 6.96 -13.75
CA ASN A 151 8.37 8.24 -13.75
C ASN A 151 9.04 9.29 -14.65
N TYR A 152 10.35 9.20 -14.83
CA TYR A 152 11.17 10.11 -15.62
C TYR A 152 12.00 9.39 -16.70
N LEU A 153 12.06 8.07 -16.68
CA LEU A 153 12.69 7.26 -17.71
C LEU A 153 11.64 6.55 -18.57
N ALA A 154 11.76 6.66 -19.89
CA ALA A 154 10.95 5.88 -20.81
C ALA A 154 11.50 4.46 -20.90
N MET A 155 10.67 3.46 -20.58
CA MET A 155 11.00 2.04 -20.67
C MET A 155 9.95 1.31 -21.48
N GLU A 156 10.39 0.29 -22.24
CA GLU A 156 9.48 -0.52 -23.06
C GLU A 156 8.37 -1.17 -22.21
N GLY A 157 7.14 -1.00 -22.64
CA GLY A 157 5.95 -1.56 -21.99
C GLY A 157 5.61 -0.96 -20.62
N TYR A 158 6.40 -0.03 -20.10
CA TYR A 158 6.23 0.49 -18.73
C TYR A 158 5.30 1.71 -18.63
N GLY A 159 4.87 2.26 -19.75
CA GLY A 159 4.08 3.50 -19.81
C GLY A 159 2.89 3.55 -18.86
N PRO A 160 2.00 2.54 -18.80
CA PRO A 160 0.86 2.55 -17.88
C PRO A 160 1.26 2.63 -16.40
N VAL A 161 2.31 1.90 -16.00
CA VAL A 161 2.86 1.92 -14.65
C VAL A 161 3.50 3.28 -14.34
N SER A 162 4.26 3.84 -15.28
CA SER A 162 4.85 5.18 -15.17
C SER A 162 3.79 6.23 -14.85
N VAL A 163 2.71 6.27 -15.63
CA VAL A 163 1.59 7.21 -15.39
C VAL A 163 0.97 7.01 -14.01
N ALA A 164 0.75 5.77 -13.59
CA ALA A 164 0.20 5.47 -12.27
C ALA A 164 1.12 5.94 -11.13
N LYS A 165 2.44 5.77 -11.26
CA LYS A 165 3.41 6.20 -10.25
C LYS A 165 3.56 7.72 -10.19
N VAL A 166 3.53 8.41 -11.33
CA VAL A 166 3.47 9.89 -11.37
C VAL A 166 2.20 10.40 -10.68
N ALA A 167 1.05 9.77 -10.94
CA ALA A 167 -0.20 10.11 -10.26
C ALA A 167 -0.09 9.91 -8.73
N MET A 168 0.48 8.79 -8.30
CA MET A 168 0.72 8.52 -6.87
C MET A 168 1.62 9.58 -6.22
N GLU A 169 2.71 9.99 -6.88
CA GLU A 169 3.59 11.04 -6.36
C GLU A 169 2.88 12.39 -6.22
N ALA A 170 2.05 12.74 -7.20
CA ALA A 170 1.23 13.96 -7.13
C ALA A 170 0.25 13.90 -5.96
N ILE A 171 -0.43 12.77 -5.78
CA ILE A 171 -1.36 12.51 -4.67
C ILE A 171 -0.64 12.60 -3.33
N ILE A 172 0.50 11.93 -3.18
CA ILE A 172 1.29 11.94 -1.93
C ILE A 172 1.73 13.35 -1.56
N ARG A 173 2.19 14.14 -2.55
CA ARG A 173 2.56 15.54 -2.32
C ARG A 173 1.38 16.36 -1.83
N GLN A 174 0.19 16.15 -2.39
CA GLN A 174 -1.04 16.83 -1.97
C GLN A 174 -1.48 16.38 -0.57
N ILE A 175 -1.43 15.09 -0.27
CA ILE A 175 -1.69 14.55 1.08
C ILE A 175 -0.74 15.20 2.10
N GLY A 176 0.55 15.30 1.78
CA GLY A 176 1.53 15.95 2.67
C GLY A 176 1.24 17.41 2.92
N TRP A 177 0.75 18.13 1.91
CA TRP A 177 0.33 19.51 2.05
C TRP A 177 -0.92 19.64 2.94
N GLU A 178 -1.99 18.88 2.66
CA GLU A 178 -3.27 19.00 3.36
C GLU A 178 -3.23 18.44 4.78
N LEU A 179 -2.52 17.32 5.00
CA LEU A 179 -2.46 16.69 6.31
C LEU A 179 -1.27 17.15 7.17
N GLY A 180 -0.39 17.98 6.63
CA GLY A 180 0.74 18.55 7.37
C GLY A 180 0.33 19.35 8.59
N GLU A 181 -0.77 20.11 8.53
CA GLU A 181 -1.32 20.86 9.67
C GLU A 181 -1.78 19.94 10.82
N PHE A 182 -2.13 18.69 10.53
CA PHE A 182 -2.48 17.67 11.53
C PHE A 182 -1.26 16.87 12.03
N GLY A 183 -0.06 17.23 11.62
CA GLY A 183 1.18 16.58 12.03
C GLY A 183 1.42 15.22 11.34
N ILE A 184 0.74 14.96 10.21
CA ILE A 184 0.91 13.78 9.38
C ILE A 184 1.86 14.10 8.22
N THR A 185 2.81 13.23 7.94
CA THR A 185 3.72 13.38 6.80
C THR A 185 3.42 12.38 5.70
N ALA A 186 3.61 12.79 4.44
CA ALA A 186 3.46 11.89 3.29
C ALA A 186 4.66 12.04 2.34
N ASN A 187 5.25 10.90 1.93
CA ASN A 187 6.42 10.86 1.06
C ASN A 187 6.37 9.70 0.08
N ALA A 188 6.87 9.93 -1.14
CA ALA A 188 7.19 8.89 -2.09
C ALA A 188 8.63 8.41 -1.87
N VAL A 189 8.83 7.10 -1.93
CA VAL A 189 10.14 6.43 -1.73
C VAL A 189 10.45 5.65 -3.00
N GLN A 190 11.64 5.89 -3.56
CA GLN A 190 12.17 5.19 -4.73
C GLN A 190 13.31 4.26 -4.33
#